data_557b4f0e70c6512c4586927657e98ff4
#
_entry.id   557b4f0e70c6512c4586927657e98ff4
#
_cell.length_a   1.000
_cell.length_b   1.000
_cell.length_c   1.000
_cell.angle_alpha   90.00
_cell.angle_beta   90.00
_cell.angle_gamma   90.00
#
_symmetry.space_group_name_H-M   'P 1'
#
loop_
_entity.id
_entity.type
_entity.pdbx_description
1 polymer ?
#
loop_
_entity_poly.entity_id
_entity_poly.type
_entity_poly.pdbx_seq_one_letter_code
_entity_poly.pdbx_strand_id
1 'polypeptide(L)'
;MQAMIHYSTGQILHTCFAKGRVHDFKLFKKRMKSLHFRPFILADKGYLGLAKTGLRGLIPFKANKQRPLDPYLKYLNKQINRRRITVEHTFGALKRFKILNSLYRNRRTRIALRFNLIAAIFNLELLKK
;
A
#
# COMPACT_ATOMS: atom_id res chain seq x y z
N MET A 1 -8.31 4.03 -1.61
CA MET A 1 -8.06 2.59 -1.87
C MET A 1 -6.67 2.26 -1.37
N GLN A 2 -6.54 1.20 -0.58
CA GLN A 2 -5.29 0.77 0.04
C GLN A 2 -5.19 -0.76 -0.04
N ALA A 3 -4.01 -1.27 -0.33
CA ALA A 3 -3.73 -2.70 -0.31
C ALA A 3 -2.42 -2.98 0.42
N MET A 4 -2.35 -4.11 1.10
CA MET A 4 -1.12 -4.69 1.63
C MET A 4 -0.68 -5.78 0.68
N ILE A 5 0.56 -5.69 0.22
CA ILE A 5 1.11 -6.55 -0.82
C ILE A 5 2.38 -7.21 -0.29
N HIS A 6 2.49 -8.51 -0.51
CA HIS A 6 3.72 -9.24 -0.20
C HIS A 6 4.82 -8.81 -1.18
N TYR A 7 5.92 -8.25 -0.66
CA TYR A 7 6.90 -7.55 -1.50
C TYR A 7 7.66 -8.44 -2.49
N SER A 8 7.83 -9.73 -2.19
CA SER A 8 8.55 -10.66 -3.08
C SER A 8 7.65 -11.34 -4.09
N THR A 9 6.40 -11.65 -3.73
CA THR A 9 5.47 -12.40 -4.59
C THR A 9 4.49 -11.51 -5.35
N GLY A 10 4.27 -10.26 -4.88
CA GLY A 10 3.23 -9.39 -5.41
C GLY A 10 1.80 -9.76 -4.98
N GLN A 11 1.64 -10.80 -4.15
CA GLN A 11 0.35 -11.25 -3.66
C GLN A 11 -0.32 -10.19 -2.79
N ILE A 12 -1.60 -9.95 -3.02
CA ILE A 12 -2.40 -9.02 -2.22
C ILE A 12 -2.88 -9.75 -0.97
N LEU A 13 -2.39 -9.32 0.19
CA LEU A 13 -2.69 -9.92 1.48
C LEU A 13 -3.92 -9.30 2.15
N HIS A 14 -4.15 -8.02 1.90
CA HIS A 14 -5.25 -7.29 2.51
C HIS A 14 -5.64 -6.09 1.64
N THR A 15 -6.92 -5.79 1.59
CA THR A 15 -7.46 -4.62 0.89
C THR A 15 -8.28 -3.76 1.84
N CYS A 16 -8.27 -2.47 1.60
CA CYS A 16 -9.10 -1.53 2.34
C CYS A 16 -9.57 -0.40 1.44
N PHE A 17 -10.83 -0.03 1.61
CA PHE A 17 -11.44 1.07 0.91
C PHE A 17 -12.07 2.05 1.90
N ALA A 18 -11.86 3.33 1.68
CA ALA A 18 -12.53 4.40 2.40
C ALA A 18 -12.97 5.50 1.42
N LYS A 19 -13.97 6.28 1.79
CA LYS A 19 -14.40 7.45 1.03
C LYS A 19 -13.24 8.45 0.95
N GLY A 20 -13.10 9.18 -0.18
CA GLY A 20 -11.90 9.92 -0.58
C GLY A 20 -11.34 10.98 0.38
N ARG A 21 -12.07 11.34 1.44
CA ARG A 21 -11.61 12.31 2.46
C ARG A 21 -10.85 11.67 3.63
N VAL A 22 -10.74 10.35 3.68
CA VAL A 22 -10.04 9.68 4.79
C VAL A 22 -8.57 9.52 4.42
N HIS A 23 -7.69 10.08 5.23
CA HIS A 23 -6.24 9.96 5.07
C HIS A 23 -5.80 8.49 5.17
N ASP A 24 -4.99 8.03 4.25
CA ASP A 24 -4.58 6.62 4.13
C ASP A 24 -3.96 6.07 5.42
N PHE A 25 -3.15 6.86 6.09
CA PHE A 25 -2.52 6.45 7.36
C PHE A 25 -3.53 6.25 8.50
N LYS A 26 -4.62 7.05 8.56
CA LYS A 26 -5.70 6.86 9.54
C LYS A 26 -6.45 5.55 9.28
N LEU A 27 -6.72 5.26 8.01
CA LEU A 27 -7.34 4.01 7.58
C LEU A 27 -6.46 2.81 7.93
N PHE A 28 -5.17 2.90 7.65
CA PHE A 28 -4.16 1.91 7.98
C PHE A 28 -4.14 1.59 9.48
N LYS A 29 -4.02 2.60 10.35
CA LYS A 29 -4.00 2.40 11.81
C LYS A 29 -5.23 1.66 12.32
N LYS A 30 -6.41 2.00 11.81
CA LYS A 30 -7.66 1.34 12.18
C LYS A 30 -7.64 -0.15 11.84
N ARG A 31 -7.09 -0.50 10.66
CA ARG A 31 -7.06 -1.88 10.17
C ARG A 31 -5.95 -2.71 10.78
N MET A 32 -4.79 -2.12 11.06
CA MET A 32 -3.68 -2.82 11.71
C MET A 32 -4.04 -3.36 13.10
N LYS A 33 -4.94 -2.70 13.82
CA LYS A 33 -5.45 -3.18 15.11
C LYS A 33 -6.21 -4.52 15.01
N SER A 34 -6.77 -4.84 13.86
CA SER A 34 -7.53 -6.08 13.63
C SER A 34 -6.69 -7.24 13.07
N LEU A 35 -5.41 -7.02 12.78
CA LEU A 35 -4.53 -8.09 12.33
C LEU A 35 -3.98 -8.89 13.51
N HIS A 36 -4.07 -10.20 13.40
CA HIS A 36 -3.54 -11.14 14.40
C HIS A 36 -2.01 -11.31 14.35
N PHE A 37 -1.36 -10.73 13.36
CA PHE A 37 0.09 -10.79 13.18
C PHE A 37 0.67 -9.37 13.00
N ARG A 38 1.95 -9.21 13.33
CA ARG A 38 2.68 -7.94 13.19
C ARG A 38 3.69 -8.04 12.05
N PRO A 39 3.31 -7.69 10.82
CA PRO A 39 4.20 -7.75 9.67
C PRO A 39 5.28 -6.68 9.75
N PHE A 40 6.41 -6.93 9.07
CA PHE A 40 7.36 -5.87 8.74
C PHE A 40 6.86 -5.11 7.51
N ILE A 41 6.71 -3.78 7.62
CA ILE A 41 6.00 -2.98 6.64
C ILE A 41 6.97 -2.07 5.88
N LEU A 42 6.85 -2.10 4.55
CA LEU A 42 7.44 -1.09 3.67
C LEU A 42 6.34 -0.13 3.24
N ALA A 43 6.43 1.11 3.66
CA ALA A 43 5.40 2.10 3.40
C ALA A 43 5.95 3.32 2.64
N ASP A 44 5.06 4.14 2.13
CA ASP A 44 5.38 5.40 1.48
C ASP A 44 5.61 6.53 2.51
N LYS A 45 6.17 7.65 2.03
CA LYS A 45 6.38 8.89 2.80
C LYS A 45 5.10 9.42 3.46
N GLY A 46 3.93 9.08 2.93
CA GLY A 46 2.63 9.41 3.54
C GLY A 46 2.35 8.70 4.88
N TYR A 47 3.15 7.69 5.23
CA TYR A 47 3.00 6.92 6.48
C TYR A 47 3.97 7.37 7.58
N LEU A 48 4.34 8.64 7.58
CA LEU A 48 5.11 9.25 8.66
C LEU A 48 4.40 9.01 10.00
N GLY A 49 5.14 8.48 10.97
CA GLY A 49 4.58 8.08 12.27
C GLY A 49 4.27 6.58 12.38
N LEU A 50 4.63 5.75 11.39
CA LEU A 50 4.53 4.29 11.48
C LEU A 50 5.21 3.75 12.75
N ALA A 51 6.40 4.25 13.08
CA ALA A 51 7.14 3.87 14.28
C ALA A 51 6.35 4.13 15.58
N LYS A 52 5.52 5.17 15.62
CA LYS A 52 4.66 5.50 16.77
C LYS A 52 3.51 4.50 16.97
N THR A 53 3.26 3.63 16.00
CA THR A 53 2.20 2.61 16.09
C THR A 53 2.67 1.30 16.71
N GLY A 54 3.96 1.18 17.07
CA GLY A 54 4.57 -0.05 17.55
C GLY A 54 4.80 -1.11 16.47
N LEU A 55 4.57 -0.78 15.18
CA LEU A 55 4.84 -1.66 14.05
C LEU A 55 6.28 -1.45 13.55
N ARG A 56 6.91 -2.55 13.15
CA ARG A 56 8.23 -2.51 12.50
C ARG A 56 8.06 -2.19 11.02
N GLY A 57 8.86 -1.28 10.50
CA GLY A 57 8.80 -0.96 9.08
C GLY A 57 9.82 0.07 8.64
N LEU A 58 9.94 0.22 7.33
CA LEU A 58 10.78 1.20 6.68
C LEU A 58 9.92 2.15 5.85
N ILE A 59 10.21 3.43 6.01
CA ILE A 59 9.64 4.53 5.24
C ILE A 59 10.81 5.31 4.63
N PRO A 60 10.72 5.75 3.37
CA PRO A 60 11.75 6.58 2.78
C PRO A 60 11.94 7.88 3.60
N PHE A 61 13.19 8.23 3.85
CA PHE A 61 13.56 9.45 4.55
C PHE A 61 13.10 10.67 3.75
N LYS A 62 12.52 11.66 4.46
CA LYS A 62 12.04 12.90 3.85
C LYS A 62 13.12 13.96 3.94
N ALA A 63 13.46 14.60 2.81
CA ALA A 63 14.26 15.81 2.81
C ALA A 63 13.45 16.97 3.43
N ASN A 64 14.12 17.80 4.20
CA ASN A 64 13.57 19.09 4.63
C ASN A 64 14.26 20.20 3.83
N LYS A 65 13.58 21.34 3.59
CA LYS A 65 14.16 22.50 2.89
C LYS A 65 15.47 22.99 3.52
N GLN A 66 15.60 22.86 4.83
CA GLN A 66 16.77 23.29 5.62
C GLN A 66 17.85 22.21 5.77
N ARG A 67 17.52 20.93 5.50
CA ARG A 67 18.44 19.79 5.60
C ARG A 67 18.20 18.86 4.41
N PRO A 68 18.98 19.00 3.35
CA PRO A 68 18.96 18.04 2.24
C PRO A 68 19.39 16.67 2.74
N LEU A 69 18.91 15.61 2.08
CA LEU A 69 19.31 14.25 2.43
C LEU A 69 20.79 14.05 2.13
N ASP A 70 21.52 13.53 3.11
CA ASP A 70 22.86 12.98 3.00
C ASP A 70 22.91 11.90 1.89
N PRO A 71 24.04 11.76 1.15
CA PRO A 71 24.24 10.69 0.16
C PRO A 71 23.91 9.30 0.65
N TYR A 72 24.23 8.96 1.90
CA TYR A 72 23.88 7.69 2.53
C TYR A 72 22.37 7.49 2.66
N LEU A 73 21.64 8.49 3.12
CA LEU A 73 20.18 8.44 3.23
C LEU A 73 19.51 8.35 1.85
N LYS A 74 20.08 8.99 0.82
CA LYS A 74 19.63 8.84 -0.57
C LYS A 74 19.81 7.40 -1.06
N TYR A 75 20.94 6.78 -0.74
CA TYR A 75 21.21 5.37 -1.06
C TYR A 75 20.19 4.45 -0.38
N LEU A 76 19.93 4.63 0.93
CA LEU A 76 18.92 3.85 1.65
C LEU A 76 17.53 4.02 1.04
N ASN A 77 17.14 5.23 0.69
CA ASN A 77 15.87 5.49 0.00
C ASN A 77 15.78 4.74 -1.34
N LYS A 78 16.88 4.67 -2.10
CA LYS A 78 16.94 3.89 -3.33
C LYS A 78 16.70 2.40 -3.09
N GLN A 79 17.27 1.82 -2.02
CA GLN A 79 17.05 0.43 -1.65
C GLN A 79 15.60 0.16 -1.23
N ILE A 80 15.01 1.05 -0.42
CA ILE A 80 13.60 0.96 -0.02
C ILE A 80 12.70 1.01 -1.26
N ASN A 81 12.94 1.96 -2.16
CA ASN A 81 12.14 2.12 -3.38
C ASN A 81 12.24 0.91 -4.31
N ARG A 82 13.43 0.31 -4.46
CA ARG A 82 13.60 -0.94 -5.24
C ARG A 82 12.70 -2.06 -4.71
N ARG A 83 12.61 -2.23 -3.39
CA ARG A 83 11.72 -3.23 -2.77
C ARG A 83 10.25 -2.91 -2.97
N ARG A 84 9.91 -1.64 -3.19
CA ARG A 84 8.52 -1.18 -3.43
C ARG A 84 8.06 -1.33 -4.88
N ILE A 85 8.95 -1.59 -5.83
CA ILE A 85 8.62 -1.76 -7.25
C ILE A 85 7.52 -2.83 -7.44
N THR A 86 7.58 -3.93 -6.70
CA THR A 86 6.54 -4.98 -6.75
C THR A 86 5.15 -4.43 -6.42
N VAL A 87 5.07 -3.53 -5.44
CA VAL A 87 3.80 -2.86 -5.07
C VAL A 87 3.27 -2.02 -6.22
N GLU A 88 4.15 -1.27 -6.88
CA GLU A 88 3.79 -0.42 -8.02
C GLU A 88 3.32 -1.26 -9.22
N HIS A 89 4.00 -2.37 -9.51
CA HIS A 89 3.59 -3.32 -10.55
C HIS A 89 2.22 -3.95 -10.25
N THR A 90 1.98 -4.36 -8.99
CA THR A 90 0.69 -4.91 -8.59
C THR A 90 -0.43 -3.87 -8.74
N PHE A 91 -0.21 -2.63 -8.29
CA PHE A 91 -1.19 -1.56 -8.49
C PHE A 91 -1.39 -1.22 -9.97
N GLY A 92 -0.33 -1.24 -10.78
CA GLY A 92 -0.42 -1.09 -12.24
C GLY A 92 -1.31 -2.15 -12.87
N ALA A 93 -1.14 -3.42 -12.46
CA ALA A 93 -1.96 -4.53 -12.93
C ALA A 93 -3.43 -4.39 -12.48
N LEU A 94 -3.69 -3.98 -11.24
CA LEU A 94 -5.05 -3.73 -10.74
C LEU A 94 -5.77 -2.59 -11.50
N LYS A 95 -5.04 -1.59 -11.95
CA LYS A 95 -5.61 -0.46 -12.74
C LYS A 95 -6.12 -0.89 -14.12
N ARG A 96 -5.75 -2.07 -14.62
CA ARG A 96 -6.35 -2.65 -15.85
C ARG A 96 -7.87 -2.87 -15.69
N PHE A 97 -8.32 -3.12 -14.48
CA PHE A 97 -9.74 -3.19 -14.18
C PHE A 97 -10.35 -1.78 -14.14
N LYS A 98 -11.08 -1.41 -15.18
CA LYS A 98 -11.66 -0.07 -15.37
C LYS A 98 -12.41 0.44 -14.13
N ILE A 99 -13.07 -0.46 -13.39
CA ILE A 99 -13.81 -0.12 -12.16
C ILE A 99 -12.92 0.46 -11.05
N LEU A 100 -11.62 0.15 -11.04
CA LEU A 100 -10.66 0.68 -10.06
C LEU A 100 -9.96 1.96 -10.57
N ASN A 101 -9.98 2.20 -11.87
CA ASN A 101 -9.30 3.33 -12.51
C ASN A 101 -10.24 4.51 -12.78
N SER A 102 -11.52 4.26 -12.97
CA SER A 102 -12.52 5.31 -13.22
C SER A 102 -13.11 5.85 -11.91
N LEU A 103 -13.53 7.13 -11.94
CA LEU A 103 -14.37 7.69 -10.89
C LEU A 103 -15.66 6.86 -10.80
N TYR A 104 -15.75 6.05 -9.75
CA TYR A 104 -16.89 5.18 -9.54
C TYR A 104 -18.12 6.02 -9.14
N ARG A 105 -18.99 6.32 -10.12
CA ARG A 105 -20.20 7.13 -9.94
C ARG A 105 -21.31 6.43 -9.16
N ASN A 106 -21.21 5.11 -8.98
CA ASN A 106 -22.25 4.36 -8.30
C ASN A 106 -22.13 4.55 -6.78
N ARG A 107 -23.10 5.23 -6.20
CA ARG A 107 -23.22 5.54 -4.76
C ARG A 107 -23.42 4.30 -3.86
N ARG A 108 -23.46 3.09 -4.42
CA ARG A 108 -23.70 1.85 -3.69
C ARG A 108 -22.47 1.38 -2.92
N THR A 109 -22.72 0.82 -1.75
CA THR A 109 -21.77 0.40 -0.71
C THR A 109 -20.84 -0.77 -1.09
N ARG A 110 -20.93 -1.31 -2.30
CA ARG A 110 -20.29 -2.57 -2.72
C ARG A 110 -18.90 -2.44 -3.37
N ILE A 111 -18.30 -1.25 -3.40
CA ILE A 111 -16.98 -1.09 -4.05
C ILE A 111 -15.85 -1.85 -3.31
N ALA A 112 -15.93 -1.93 -1.98
CA ALA A 112 -14.98 -2.71 -1.19
C ALA A 112 -15.05 -4.20 -1.54
N LEU A 113 -16.26 -4.75 -1.69
CA LEU A 113 -16.45 -6.14 -2.11
C LEU A 113 -15.89 -6.40 -3.50
N ARG A 114 -16.13 -5.49 -4.45
CA ARG A 114 -15.57 -5.59 -5.81
C ARG A 114 -14.06 -5.52 -5.83
N PHE A 115 -13.48 -4.65 -5.01
CA PHE A 115 -12.03 -4.59 -4.86
C PHE A 115 -11.45 -5.89 -4.30
N ASN A 116 -12.09 -6.48 -3.31
CA ASN A 116 -11.68 -7.78 -2.76
C ASN A 116 -11.77 -8.88 -3.81
N LEU A 117 -12.83 -8.91 -4.61
CA LEU A 117 -12.98 -9.88 -5.69
C LEU A 117 -11.90 -9.75 -6.75
N ILE A 118 -11.60 -8.52 -7.18
CA ILE A 118 -10.52 -8.24 -8.13
C ILE A 118 -9.16 -8.66 -7.55
N ALA A 119 -8.91 -8.39 -6.27
CA ALA A 119 -7.69 -8.80 -5.60
C ALA A 119 -7.55 -10.34 -5.55
N ALA A 120 -8.65 -11.05 -5.31
CA ALA A 120 -8.68 -12.51 -5.33
C ALA A 120 -8.39 -13.07 -6.73
N ILE A 121 -9.02 -12.52 -7.77
CA ILE A 121 -8.76 -12.90 -9.18
C ILE A 121 -7.29 -12.65 -9.52
N PHE A 122 -6.75 -11.49 -9.15
CA PHE A 122 -5.34 -11.17 -9.38
C PHE A 122 -4.40 -12.17 -8.69
N ASN A 123 -4.69 -12.54 -7.44
CA ASN A 123 -3.89 -13.54 -6.72
C ASN A 123 -3.97 -14.92 -7.38
N LEU A 124 -5.14 -15.33 -7.90
CA LEU A 124 -5.29 -16.59 -8.66
C LEU A 124 -4.47 -16.57 -9.97
N GLU A 125 -4.40 -15.43 -10.66
CA GLU A 125 -3.55 -15.28 -11.85
C GLU A 125 -2.06 -15.40 -11.50
N LEU A 126 -1.64 -14.89 -10.34
CA LEU A 126 -0.24 -15.03 -9.88
C LEU A 126 0.15 -16.48 -9.60
N LEU A 127 -0.78 -17.31 -9.10
CA LEU A 127 -0.53 -18.73 -8.82
C LEU A 127 -0.39 -19.59 -10.07
N LYS A 128 -0.84 -19.09 -11.24
CA LYS A 128 -0.75 -19.78 -12.52
C LYS A 128 0.54 -19.51 -13.28
N LYS A 129 1.37 -18.58 -12.80
CA LYS A 129 2.68 -18.22 -13.37
C LYS A 129 3.78 -19.00 -12.70
#